data_8c6419992f9fcbba7041fb9ebd1c5e99
#
_entry.id   8c6419992f9fcbba7041fb9ebd1c5e99
#
_cell.length_a   1.000
_cell.length_b   1.000
_cell.length_c   1.000
_cell.angle_alpha   90.00
_cell.angle_beta   90.00
_cell.angle_gamma   90.00
#
_symmetry.space_group_name_H-M   'P 1'
#
loop_
_entity.id
_entity.type
_entity.pdbx_description
1 polymer ?
#
loop_
_entity_poly.entity_id
_entity_poly.type
_entity_poly.pdbx_seq_one_letter_code
_entity_poly.pdbx_strand_id
1 'polypeptide(L)'
;MPSNEVIGFIGLGVMGGPMCGHIARKGDNRVIGHDVDMSTVEAWAGDGVEAGTALSDVASAADIIFLSLPGEPQIRAVCEGPEGLVALSRAGQLIVDCSTAPVTMTHEIAAAFEEKGVKFVDAPVTRSAQAARDGTLSFMVGGAAEDIERARPYFDRMGQDVNHGGPVGAGQFLKLMNNMLVARITHALGEALVCARESGLVDGETLFEAMATGSVSYTHL
;
A
#
# COMPACT_ATOMS: atom_id res chain seq x y z
N MET A 1 16.01 -5.79 -18.52
CA MET A 1 15.05 -5.81 -19.64
C MET A 1 13.68 -5.54 -19.03
N PRO A 2 12.79 -4.73 -19.65
CA PRO A 2 11.45 -4.61 -19.11
C PRO A 2 10.84 -6.02 -19.06
N SER A 3 10.31 -6.39 -17.89
CA SER A 3 9.62 -7.66 -17.74
C SER A 3 8.35 -7.61 -18.58
N ASN A 4 8.05 -8.67 -19.32
CA ASN A 4 6.83 -8.77 -20.12
C ASN A 4 5.63 -9.19 -19.24
N GLU A 5 5.70 -8.91 -17.92
CA GLU A 5 4.69 -9.28 -16.94
C GLU A 5 3.43 -8.44 -17.09
N VAL A 6 2.29 -9.10 -16.98
CA VAL A 6 0.98 -8.45 -16.87
C VAL A 6 0.72 -8.11 -15.40
N ILE A 7 0.33 -6.87 -15.14
CA ILE A 7 0.09 -6.37 -13.79
C ILE A 7 -1.41 -6.27 -13.53
N GLY A 8 -1.84 -6.91 -12.46
CA GLY A 8 -3.16 -6.73 -11.87
C GLY A 8 -3.13 -5.68 -10.77
N PHE A 9 -4.18 -4.90 -10.63
CA PHE A 9 -4.33 -3.99 -9.51
C PHE A 9 -5.78 -4.03 -8.98
N ILE A 10 -5.97 -4.33 -7.72
CA ILE A 10 -7.28 -4.47 -7.08
C ILE A 10 -7.43 -3.44 -5.97
N GLY A 11 -8.50 -2.66 -6.06
CA GLY A 11 -8.75 -1.50 -5.20
C GLY A 11 -8.15 -0.23 -5.80
N LEU A 12 -8.95 0.53 -6.56
CA LEU A 12 -8.54 1.75 -7.25
C LEU A 12 -9.05 3.03 -6.58
N GLY A 13 -9.26 2.97 -5.28
CA GLY A 13 -9.65 4.14 -4.49
C GLY A 13 -8.55 5.20 -4.40
N VAL A 14 -8.63 6.07 -3.37
CA VAL A 14 -7.78 7.27 -3.18
C VAL A 14 -6.27 6.97 -3.23
N MET A 15 -5.85 5.79 -2.75
CA MET A 15 -4.45 5.37 -2.78
C MET A 15 -4.14 4.49 -3.98
N GLY A 16 -4.97 3.47 -4.22
CA GLY A 16 -4.70 2.46 -5.24
C GLY A 16 -4.81 2.98 -6.67
N GLY A 17 -5.77 3.85 -6.96
CA GLY A 17 -5.93 4.45 -8.28
C GLY A 17 -4.67 5.17 -8.78
N PRO A 18 -4.13 6.15 -8.03
CA PRO A 18 -2.87 6.79 -8.38
C PRO A 18 -1.69 5.81 -8.52
N MET A 19 -1.57 4.82 -7.61
CA MET A 19 -0.53 3.79 -7.71
C MET A 19 -0.64 2.98 -9.00
N CYS A 20 -1.82 2.49 -9.32
CA CYS A 20 -2.11 1.77 -10.56
C CYS A 20 -1.78 2.62 -11.80
N GLY A 21 -2.24 3.87 -11.82
CA GLY A 21 -1.97 4.83 -12.89
C GLY A 21 -0.46 5.09 -13.09
N HIS A 22 0.31 5.16 -12.01
CA HIS A 22 1.77 5.29 -12.13
C HIS A 22 2.42 4.06 -12.74
N ILE A 23 1.97 2.85 -12.40
CA ILE A 23 2.49 1.62 -13.03
C ILE A 23 2.21 1.63 -14.52
N ALA A 24 0.99 2.00 -14.92
CA ALA A 24 0.57 2.02 -16.31
C ALA A 24 1.32 3.08 -17.14
N ARG A 25 1.40 4.33 -16.63
CA ARG A 25 2.03 5.44 -17.38
C ARG A 25 3.55 5.36 -17.49
N LYS A 26 4.22 4.79 -16.48
CA LYS A 26 5.70 4.79 -16.39
C LYS A 26 6.35 3.52 -16.93
N GLY A 27 5.61 2.72 -17.70
CA GLY A 27 6.16 1.49 -18.30
C GLY A 27 5.27 0.93 -19.39
N ASP A 28 5.77 -0.13 -20.04
CA ASP A 28 5.12 -0.78 -21.18
C ASP A 28 4.31 -2.02 -20.78
N ASN A 29 4.15 -2.27 -19.48
CA ASN A 29 3.40 -3.42 -18.99
C ASN A 29 1.91 -3.24 -19.27
N ARG A 30 1.25 -4.32 -19.66
CA ARG A 30 -0.21 -4.40 -19.63
C ARG A 30 -0.67 -4.33 -18.18
N VAL A 31 -1.60 -3.42 -17.86
CA VAL A 31 -2.14 -3.23 -16.51
C VAL A 31 -3.65 -3.41 -16.54
N ILE A 32 -4.16 -4.29 -15.68
CA ILE A 32 -5.59 -4.59 -15.53
C ILE A 32 -6.02 -4.16 -14.14
N GLY A 33 -6.94 -3.22 -14.05
CA GLY A 33 -7.49 -2.71 -12.79
C GLY A 33 -8.87 -3.30 -12.49
N HIS A 34 -9.14 -3.60 -11.22
CA HIS A 34 -10.46 -4.01 -10.73
C HIS A 34 -10.81 -3.28 -9.44
N ASP A 35 -12.04 -2.84 -9.34
CA ASP A 35 -12.66 -2.29 -8.13
C ASP A 35 -14.13 -2.70 -8.11
N VAL A 36 -14.73 -2.78 -6.92
CA VAL A 36 -16.17 -3.02 -6.77
C VAL A 36 -17.01 -1.87 -7.35
N ASP A 37 -16.45 -0.66 -7.37
CA ASP A 37 -16.99 0.49 -8.07
C ASP A 37 -16.30 0.66 -9.43
N MET A 38 -16.96 0.19 -10.49
CA MET A 38 -16.43 0.27 -11.86
C MET A 38 -16.15 1.69 -12.33
N SER A 39 -16.83 2.70 -11.79
CA SER A 39 -16.57 4.10 -12.14
C SER A 39 -15.14 4.53 -11.72
N THR A 40 -14.59 3.96 -10.64
CA THR A 40 -13.21 4.20 -10.26
C THR A 40 -12.21 3.57 -11.23
N VAL A 41 -12.56 2.41 -11.82
CA VAL A 41 -11.71 1.76 -12.84
C VAL A 41 -11.69 2.60 -14.12
N GLU A 42 -12.88 3.03 -14.58
CA GLU A 42 -13.05 3.84 -15.80
C GLU A 42 -12.28 5.17 -15.71
N ALA A 43 -12.17 5.76 -14.51
CA ALA A 43 -11.41 7.00 -14.30
C ALA A 43 -9.92 6.86 -14.67
N TRP A 44 -9.36 5.65 -14.67
CA TRP A 44 -7.96 5.36 -14.99
C TRP A 44 -7.73 4.80 -16.40
N ALA A 45 -8.78 4.63 -17.20
CA ALA A 45 -8.66 4.12 -18.57
C ALA A 45 -7.77 5.02 -19.44
N GLY A 46 -7.82 6.35 -19.24
CA GLY A 46 -6.98 7.32 -19.94
C GLY A 46 -5.49 7.20 -19.63
N ASP A 47 -5.14 6.54 -18.54
CA ASP A 47 -3.77 6.27 -18.11
C ASP A 47 -3.24 4.92 -18.62
N GLY A 48 -4.03 4.18 -19.39
CA GLY A 48 -3.66 2.87 -19.94
C GLY A 48 -4.03 1.68 -19.05
N VAL A 49 -4.90 1.88 -18.06
CA VAL A 49 -5.44 0.80 -17.23
C VAL A 49 -6.61 0.14 -17.94
N GLU A 50 -6.51 -1.16 -18.21
CA GLU A 50 -7.62 -1.97 -18.74
C GLU A 50 -8.60 -2.34 -17.62
N ALA A 51 -9.90 -2.31 -17.91
CA ALA A 51 -10.91 -2.68 -16.92
C ALA A 51 -11.06 -4.20 -16.79
N GLY A 52 -10.82 -4.73 -15.60
CA GLY A 52 -11.23 -6.07 -15.18
C GLY A 52 -12.61 -6.00 -14.53
N THR A 53 -13.59 -6.69 -15.10
CA THR A 53 -14.99 -6.65 -14.62
C THR A 53 -15.21 -7.58 -13.42
N ALA A 54 -14.31 -8.54 -13.23
CA ALA A 54 -14.31 -9.49 -12.14
C ALA A 54 -12.90 -9.77 -11.63
N LEU A 55 -12.77 -10.30 -10.41
CA LEU A 55 -11.48 -10.76 -9.86
C LEU A 55 -10.83 -11.82 -10.75
N SER A 56 -11.64 -12.69 -11.37
CA SER A 56 -11.17 -13.72 -12.30
C SER A 56 -10.46 -13.16 -13.52
N ASP A 57 -10.87 -11.98 -14.02
CA ASP A 57 -10.21 -11.33 -15.16
C ASP A 57 -8.78 -10.94 -14.80
N VAL A 58 -8.59 -10.39 -13.60
CA VAL A 58 -7.27 -10.03 -13.08
C VAL A 58 -6.45 -11.29 -12.77
N ALA A 59 -7.01 -12.24 -12.00
CA ALA A 59 -6.30 -13.44 -11.57
C ALA A 59 -5.82 -14.31 -12.72
N SER A 60 -6.63 -14.42 -13.79
CA SER A 60 -6.26 -15.25 -14.96
C SER A 60 -5.15 -14.63 -15.81
N ALA A 61 -5.11 -13.31 -15.91
CA ALA A 61 -4.21 -12.60 -16.83
C ALA A 61 -2.91 -12.13 -16.16
N ALA A 62 -2.96 -11.70 -14.90
CA ALA A 62 -1.83 -11.04 -14.26
C ALA A 62 -0.76 -12.03 -13.77
N ASP A 63 0.49 -11.59 -13.79
CA ASP A 63 1.65 -12.29 -13.20
C ASP A 63 1.98 -11.75 -11.81
N ILE A 64 1.75 -10.44 -11.61
CA ILE A 64 1.85 -9.76 -10.32
C ILE A 64 0.53 -9.04 -10.04
N ILE A 65 -0.03 -9.22 -8.85
CA ILE A 65 -1.29 -8.59 -8.45
C ILE A 65 -1.04 -7.72 -7.23
N PHE A 66 -1.26 -6.42 -7.38
CA PHE A 66 -1.24 -5.45 -6.30
C PHE A 66 -2.62 -5.30 -5.66
N LEU A 67 -2.66 -5.21 -4.33
CA LEU A 67 -3.87 -4.93 -3.57
C LEU A 67 -3.72 -3.58 -2.86
N SER A 68 -4.78 -2.76 -2.87
CA SER A 68 -4.85 -1.53 -2.09
C SER A 68 -6.28 -1.36 -1.55
N LEU A 69 -6.56 -2.05 -0.46
CA LEU A 69 -7.89 -2.24 0.11
C LEU A 69 -8.02 -1.53 1.46
N PRO A 70 -9.24 -1.14 1.88
CA PRO A 70 -9.45 -0.36 3.10
C PRO A 70 -9.01 -1.03 4.40
N GLY A 71 -9.05 -2.38 4.46
CA GLY A 71 -8.67 -3.11 5.66
C GLY A 71 -9.03 -4.58 5.62
N GLU A 72 -8.90 -5.25 6.77
CA GLU A 72 -9.08 -6.70 6.91
C GLU A 72 -10.36 -7.25 6.28
N PRO A 73 -11.57 -6.69 6.50
CA PRO A 73 -12.79 -7.27 5.91
C PRO A 73 -12.75 -7.31 4.38
N GLN A 74 -12.24 -6.27 3.74
CA GLN A 74 -12.13 -6.19 2.27
C GLN A 74 -11.02 -7.10 1.74
N ILE A 75 -9.90 -7.21 2.46
CA ILE A 75 -8.82 -8.12 2.07
C ILE A 75 -9.30 -9.56 2.13
N ARG A 76 -9.99 -9.96 3.21
CA ARG A 76 -10.59 -11.30 3.29
C ARG A 76 -11.61 -11.54 2.19
N ALA A 77 -12.49 -10.58 1.93
CA ALA A 77 -13.51 -10.70 0.88
C ALA A 77 -12.89 -10.88 -0.53
N VAL A 78 -11.75 -10.24 -0.80
CA VAL A 78 -11.03 -10.35 -2.08
C VAL A 78 -10.19 -11.64 -2.14
N CYS A 79 -9.58 -12.05 -1.02
CA CYS A 79 -8.65 -13.18 -1.02
C CYS A 79 -9.33 -14.54 -0.80
N GLU A 80 -10.34 -14.59 0.08
CA GLU A 80 -10.95 -15.84 0.56
C GLU A 80 -12.19 -16.23 -0.23
N GLY A 81 -12.66 -17.47 -0.04
CA GLY A 81 -13.85 -18.01 -0.69
C GLY A 81 -13.61 -18.57 -2.10
N PRO A 82 -14.66 -19.16 -2.71
CA PRO A 82 -14.53 -19.88 -3.99
C PRO A 82 -14.24 -18.96 -5.19
N GLU A 83 -14.58 -17.68 -5.08
CA GLU A 83 -14.32 -16.66 -6.10
C GLU A 83 -13.22 -15.69 -5.64
N GLY A 84 -12.56 -15.98 -4.52
CA GLY A 84 -11.45 -15.19 -4.00
C GLY A 84 -10.12 -15.48 -4.71
N LEU A 85 -9.17 -14.58 -4.57
CA LEU A 85 -7.87 -14.66 -5.25
C LEU A 85 -7.11 -15.96 -4.91
N VAL A 86 -7.19 -16.47 -3.67
CA VAL A 86 -6.54 -17.73 -3.30
C VAL A 86 -7.05 -18.89 -4.16
N ALA A 87 -8.36 -18.93 -4.44
CA ALA A 87 -8.94 -19.98 -5.29
C ALA A 87 -8.62 -19.77 -6.78
N LEU A 88 -8.61 -18.53 -7.24
CA LEU A 88 -8.46 -18.14 -8.64
C LEU A 88 -7.00 -18.08 -9.11
N SER A 89 -6.05 -17.90 -8.19
CA SER A 89 -4.64 -17.72 -8.53
C SER A 89 -3.96 -19.02 -8.98
N ARG A 90 -2.93 -18.86 -9.78
CA ARG A 90 -2.09 -19.96 -10.32
C ARG A 90 -0.66 -19.87 -9.77
N ALA A 91 0.00 -21.03 -9.68
CA ALA A 91 1.39 -21.10 -9.23
C ALA A 91 2.30 -20.17 -10.05
N GLY A 92 3.26 -19.55 -9.38
CA GLY A 92 4.23 -18.62 -9.96
C GLY A 92 3.76 -17.15 -9.98
N GLN A 93 2.51 -16.86 -9.63
CA GLN A 93 2.06 -15.47 -9.41
C GLN A 93 2.65 -14.89 -8.15
N LEU A 94 2.71 -13.56 -8.10
CA LEU A 94 3.11 -12.77 -6.93
C LEU A 94 1.96 -11.86 -6.52
N ILE A 95 1.55 -11.95 -5.26
CA ILE A 95 0.62 -11.00 -4.64
C ILE A 95 1.43 -9.98 -3.85
N VAL A 96 1.13 -8.69 -4.04
CA VAL A 96 1.74 -7.57 -3.33
C VAL A 96 0.65 -6.78 -2.63
N ASP A 97 0.51 -6.97 -1.31
CA ASP A 97 -0.52 -6.28 -0.53
C ASP A 97 -0.01 -4.94 0.01
N CYS A 98 -0.44 -3.86 -0.63
CA CYS A 98 -0.15 -2.48 -0.21
C CYS A 98 -1.17 -1.95 0.83
N SER A 99 -2.12 -2.74 1.24
CA SER A 99 -3.11 -2.39 2.27
C SER A 99 -2.47 -2.38 3.67
N THR A 100 -3.16 -1.78 4.64
CA THR A 100 -2.76 -1.90 6.05
C THR A 100 -3.62 -2.95 6.74
N ALA A 101 -3.00 -3.95 7.33
CA ALA A 101 -3.66 -5.12 7.88
C ALA A 101 -3.01 -5.63 9.18
N PRO A 102 -3.73 -6.41 10.01
CA PRO A 102 -3.13 -7.13 11.12
C PRO A 102 -2.07 -8.13 10.64
N VAL A 103 -0.94 -8.20 11.35
CA VAL A 103 0.16 -9.15 11.02
C VAL A 103 -0.32 -10.60 11.01
N THR A 104 -1.18 -10.98 11.95
CA THR A 104 -1.75 -12.33 12.03
C THR A 104 -2.54 -12.70 10.77
N MET A 105 -3.42 -11.79 10.32
CA MET A 105 -4.18 -12.00 9.08
C MET A 105 -3.25 -12.08 7.86
N THR A 106 -2.21 -11.25 7.81
CA THR A 106 -1.22 -11.29 6.72
C THR A 106 -0.55 -12.65 6.63
N HIS A 107 -0.18 -13.25 7.76
CA HIS A 107 0.38 -14.61 7.78
C HIS A 107 -0.62 -15.67 7.32
N GLU A 108 -1.89 -15.59 7.75
CA GLU A 108 -2.95 -16.53 7.34
C GLU A 108 -3.16 -16.48 5.82
N ILE A 109 -3.31 -15.29 5.26
CA ILE A 109 -3.53 -15.08 3.82
C ILE A 109 -2.30 -15.53 3.01
N ALA A 110 -1.09 -15.17 3.46
CA ALA A 110 0.14 -15.58 2.78
C ALA A 110 0.31 -17.10 2.76
N ALA A 111 0.01 -17.79 3.87
CA ALA A 111 0.07 -19.26 3.93
C ALA A 111 -0.92 -19.90 2.96
N ALA A 112 -2.14 -19.35 2.84
CA ALA A 112 -3.13 -19.87 1.88
C ALA A 112 -2.67 -19.71 0.42
N PHE A 113 -1.98 -18.63 0.08
CA PHE A 113 -1.38 -18.45 -1.25
C PHE A 113 -0.19 -19.37 -1.46
N GLU A 114 0.66 -19.59 -0.45
CA GLU A 114 1.82 -20.47 -0.53
C GLU A 114 1.43 -21.93 -0.83
N GLU A 115 0.31 -22.43 -0.26
CA GLU A 115 -0.26 -23.74 -0.57
C GLU A 115 -0.61 -23.90 -2.06
N LYS A 116 -0.84 -22.80 -2.78
CA LYS A 116 -1.09 -22.76 -4.22
C LYS A 116 0.17 -22.51 -5.06
N GLY A 117 1.33 -22.38 -4.42
CA GLY A 117 2.58 -22.01 -5.10
C GLY A 117 2.60 -20.55 -5.58
N VAL A 118 1.79 -19.68 -4.96
CA VAL A 118 1.74 -18.25 -5.19
C VAL A 118 2.58 -17.55 -4.14
N LYS A 119 3.38 -16.58 -4.55
CA LYS A 119 4.24 -15.79 -3.66
C LYS A 119 3.48 -14.60 -3.07
N PHE A 120 3.90 -14.16 -1.88
CA PHE A 120 3.25 -13.06 -1.18
C PHE A 120 4.27 -12.08 -0.60
N VAL A 121 4.00 -10.78 -0.78
CA VAL A 121 4.75 -9.66 -0.23
C VAL A 121 3.75 -8.71 0.43
N ASP A 122 3.94 -8.36 1.67
CA ASP A 122 3.23 -7.26 2.32
C ASP A 122 4.04 -5.97 2.17
N ALA A 123 3.40 -4.95 1.61
CA ALA A 123 4.05 -3.70 1.23
C ALA A 123 3.20 -2.45 1.57
N PRO A 124 2.72 -2.32 2.82
CA PRO A 124 1.94 -1.15 3.20
C PRO A 124 2.71 0.14 2.96
N VAL A 125 1.95 1.18 2.58
CA VAL A 125 2.49 2.47 2.20
C VAL A 125 2.45 3.48 3.34
N THR A 126 3.39 4.42 3.32
CA THR A 126 3.38 5.61 4.16
C THR A 126 3.36 6.87 3.31
N ARG A 127 3.16 8.00 3.96
CA ARG A 127 2.86 9.31 3.38
C ARG A 127 1.37 9.47 3.03
N SER A 128 1.04 10.57 2.41
CA SER A 128 -0.35 11.01 2.19
C SER A 128 -0.91 10.56 0.83
N ALA A 129 -2.21 10.79 0.62
CA ALA A 129 -2.85 10.66 -0.69
C ALA A 129 -2.22 11.57 -1.75
N GLN A 130 -1.65 12.72 -1.34
CA GLN A 130 -0.88 13.56 -2.27
C GLN A 130 0.38 12.86 -2.74
N ALA A 131 1.12 12.21 -1.85
CA ALA A 131 2.30 11.42 -2.23
C ALA A 131 1.97 10.25 -3.18
N ALA A 132 0.78 9.65 -3.03
CA ALA A 132 0.30 8.64 -3.99
C ALA A 132 0.10 9.26 -5.38
N ARG A 133 -0.52 10.45 -5.46
CA ARG A 133 -0.69 11.16 -6.74
C ARG A 133 0.64 11.59 -7.37
N ASP A 134 1.60 11.99 -6.55
CA ASP A 134 2.90 12.47 -6.99
C ASP A 134 3.88 11.30 -7.33
N GLY A 135 3.54 10.06 -6.96
CA GLY A 135 4.41 8.89 -7.14
C GLY A 135 5.64 8.95 -6.22
N THR A 136 5.47 9.44 -5.00
CA THR A 136 6.53 9.64 -4.02
C THR A 136 6.27 8.88 -2.71
N LEU A 137 5.53 7.77 -2.78
CA LEU A 137 5.24 6.92 -1.63
C LEU A 137 6.52 6.32 -1.02
N SER A 138 6.42 5.89 0.22
CA SER A 138 7.42 5.05 0.86
C SER A 138 6.75 3.73 1.26
N PHE A 139 7.38 2.61 0.89
CA PHE A 139 6.91 1.26 1.14
C PHE A 139 7.66 0.65 2.32
N MET A 140 6.94 -0.01 3.19
CA MET A 140 7.48 -0.88 4.24
C MET A 140 7.20 -2.31 3.83
N VAL A 141 8.25 -3.08 3.52
CA VAL A 141 8.06 -4.34 2.79
C VAL A 141 8.51 -5.54 3.62
N GLY A 142 7.66 -6.56 3.65
CA GLY A 142 7.98 -7.89 4.20
C GLY A 142 7.79 -8.96 3.13
N GLY A 143 8.73 -9.92 3.08
CA GLY A 143 8.69 -11.01 2.10
C GLY A 143 10.07 -11.56 1.76
N ALA A 144 10.12 -12.54 0.88
CA ALA A 144 11.40 -13.05 0.37
C ALA A 144 12.08 -11.99 -0.50
N ALA A 145 13.41 -11.87 -0.39
CA ALA A 145 14.18 -10.86 -1.11
C ALA A 145 13.99 -10.96 -2.64
N GLU A 146 13.90 -12.16 -3.17
CA GLU A 146 13.70 -12.41 -4.60
C GLU A 146 12.32 -11.90 -5.10
N ASP A 147 11.28 -12.07 -4.29
CA ASP A 147 9.93 -11.61 -4.61
C ASP A 147 9.83 -10.08 -4.55
N ILE A 148 10.51 -9.49 -3.56
CA ILE A 148 10.62 -8.03 -3.44
C ILE A 148 11.35 -7.43 -4.63
N GLU A 149 12.48 -8.02 -5.05
CA GLU A 149 13.22 -7.57 -6.22
C GLU A 149 12.42 -7.73 -7.53
N ARG A 150 11.57 -8.77 -7.63
CA ARG A 150 10.63 -8.91 -8.75
C ARG A 150 9.60 -7.78 -8.79
N ALA A 151 9.10 -7.34 -7.62
CA ALA A 151 8.16 -6.22 -7.51
C ALA A 151 8.83 -4.83 -7.59
N ARG A 152 10.16 -4.75 -7.38
CA ARG A 152 10.93 -3.50 -7.27
C ARG A 152 10.67 -2.50 -8.40
N PRO A 153 10.69 -2.88 -9.69
CA PRO A 153 10.46 -1.93 -10.78
C PRO A 153 9.10 -1.21 -10.70
N TYR A 154 8.12 -1.85 -10.06
CA TYR A 154 6.79 -1.28 -9.88
C TYR A 154 6.72 -0.37 -8.64
N PHE A 155 7.40 -0.72 -7.55
CA PHE A 155 7.56 0.18 -6.41
C PHE A 155 8.23 1.49 -6.83
N ASP A 156 9.30 1.43 -7.63
CA ASP A 156 10.05 2.59 -8.10
C ASP A 156 9.21 3.52 -9.00
N ARG A 157 8.13 3.01 -9.62
CA ARG A 157 7.16 3.84 -10.36
C ARG A 157 6.20 4.59 -9.45
N MET A 158 5.86 4.00 -8.28
CA MET A 158 4.86 4.50 -7.35
C MET A 158 5.45 5.31 -6.19
N GLY A 159 6.73 5.17 -5.92
CA GLY A 159 7.36 5.75 -4.74
C GLY A 159 8.85 6.03 -4.89
N GLN A 160 9.45 6.43 -3.77
CA GLN A 160 10.87 6.81 -3.68
C GLN A 160 11.66 5.87 -2.76
N ASP A 161 11.00 5.31 -1.74
CA ASP A 161 11.68 4.51 -0.73
C ASP A 161 11.03 3.13 -0.61
N VAL A 162 11.87 2.09 -0.55
CA VAL A 162 11.44 0.71 -0.32
C VAL A 162 12.27 0.13 0.81
N ASN A 163 11.64 -0.01 1.97
CA ASN A 163 12.27 -0.43 3.22
C ASN A 163 11.95 -1.91 3.50
N HIS A 164 12.88 -2.80 3.22
CA HIS A 164 12.73 -4.23 3.50
C HIS A 164 12.92 -4.50 5.00
N GLY A 165 11.86 -4.87 5.69
CA GLY A 165 11.82 -5.10 7.14
C GLY A 165 12.16 -6.54 7.57
N GLY A 166 12.05 -7.52 6.65
CA GLY A 166 12.24 -8.93 6.98
C GLY A 166 11.23 -9.86 6.26
N PRO A 167 10.88 -11.01 6.85
CA PRO A 167 9.94 -11.95 6.25
C PRO A 167 8.52 -11.36 6.12
N VAL A 168 7.61 -12.11 5.49
CA VAL A 168 6.19 -11.76 5.39
C VAL A 168 5.63 -11.34 6.76
N GLY A 169 4.89 -10.24 6.80
CA GLY A 169 4.35 -9.60 8.00
C GLY A 169 5.25 -8.50 8.58
N ALA A 170 6.54 -8.44 8.20
CA ALA A 170 7.46 -7.42 8.69
C ALA A 170 7.08 -6.01 8.21
N GLY A 171 6.60 -5.87 6.98
CA GLY A 171 6.11 -4.61 6.44
C GLY A 171 4.91 -4.09 7.23
N GLN A 172 3.92 -4.96 7.49
CA GLN A 172 2.75 -4.62 8.32
C GLN A 172 3.17 -4.24 9.75
N PHE A 173 4.10 -4.99 10.35
CA PHE A 173 4.60 -4.66 11.68
C PHE A 173 5.22 -3.25 11.71
N LEU A 174 6.12 -2.94 10.76
CA LEU A 174 6.72 -1.61 10.63
C LEU A 174 5.65 -0.53 10.46
N LYS A 175 4.65 -0.79 9.60
CA LYS A 175 3.53 0.14 9.37
C LYS A 175 2.73 0.39 10.63
N LEU A 176 2.40 -0.65 11.40
CA LEU A 176 1.65 -0.51 12.65
C LEU A 176 2.45 0.25 13.72
N MET A 177 3.76 0.01 13.82
CA MET A 177 4.64 0.78 14.71
C MET A 177 4.72 2.25 14.29
N ASN A 178 4.86 2.53 12.99
CA ASN A 178 4.80 3.89 12.47
C ASN A 178 3.48 4.58 12.83
N ASN A 179 2.35 3.92 12.60
CA ASN A 179 1.04 4.48 12.89
C ASN A 179 0.84 4.73 14.40
N MET A 180 1.34 3.82 15.26
CA MET A 180 1.34 4.01 16.72
C MET A 180 2.12 5.26 17.11
N LEU A 181 3.32 5.45 16.56
CA LEU A 181 4.16 6.63 16.84
C LEU A 181 3.47 7.91 16.38
N VAL A 182 2.93 7.94 15.16
CA VAL A 182 2.18 9.10 14.63
C VAL A 182 1.02 9.44 15.56
N ALA A 183 0.22 8.47 15.98
CA ALA A 183 -0.91 8.69 16.89
C ALA A 183 -0.45 9.28 18.24
N ARG A 184 0.64 8.76 18.82
CA ARG A 184 1.19 9.26 20.11
C ARG A 184 1.71 10.68 19.99
N ILE A 185 2.44 10.99 18.92
CA ILE A 185 3.00 12.33 18.70
C ILE A 185 1.88 13.34 18.46
N THR A 186 0.88 12.99 17.64
CA THR A 186 -0.26 13.86 17.39
C THR A 186 -1.04 14.15 18.68
N HIS A 187 -1.22 13.12 19.53
CA HIS A 187 -1.88 13.30 20.81
C HIS A 187 -1.08 14.24 21.73
N ALA A 188 0.23 13.99 21.89
CA ALA A 188 1.10 14.82 22.73
C ALA A 188 1.15 16.28 22.23
N LEU A 189 1.18 16.49 20.91
CA LEU A 189 1.10 17.84 20.33
C LEU A 189 -0.24 18.50 20.64
N GLY A 190 -1.34 17.77 20.55
CA GLY A 190 -2.66 18.28 20.94
C GLY A 190 -2.72 18.73 22.41
N GLU A 191 -2.18 17.93 23.32
CA GLU A 191 -2.07 18.29 24.75
C GLU A 191 -1.23 19.55 24.95
N ALA A 192 -0.09 19.68 24.29
CA ALA A 192 0.78 20.85 24.36
C ALA A 192 0.06 22.14 23.86
N LEU A 193 -0.70 22.04 22.76
CA LEU A 193 -1.49 23.15 22.23
C LEU A 193 -2.61 23.56 23.18
N VAL A 194 -3.27 22.63 23.86
CA VAL A 194 -4.27 22.94 24.88
C VAL A 194 -3.60 23.63 26.06
N CYS A 195 -2.46 23.15 26.56
CA CYS A 195 -1.72 23.81 27.64
C CYS A 195 -1.30 25.25 27.28
N ALA A 196 -0.80 25.47 26.07
CA ALA A 196 -0.44 26.82 25.60
C ALA A 196 -1.66 27.75 25.64
N ARG A 197 -2.78 27.32 25.09
CA ARG A 197 -4.03 28.09 25.07
C ARG A 197 -4.52 28.43 26.48
N GLU A 198 -4.59 27.46 27.37
CA GLU A 198 -5.10 27.61 28.73
C GLU A 198 -4.16 28.46 29.59
N SER A 199 -2.86 28.47 29.33
CA SER A 199 -1.88 29.30 30.04
C SER A 199 -2.01 30.77 29.72
N GLY A 200 -2.48 31.12 28.53
CA GLY A 200 -2.50 32.46 28.00
C GLY A 200 -1.12 33.13 27.79
N LEU A 201 -0.04 32.31 27.92
CA LEU A 201 1.34 32.80 27.79
C LEU A 201 1.87 32.78 26.38
N VAL A 202 1.44 31.77 25.60
CA VAL A 202 1.94 31.49 24.24
C VAL A 202 0.78 31.09 23.37
N ASP A 203 0.70 31.60 22.15
CA ASP A 203 -0.24 31.10 21.15
C ASP A 203 0.24 29.81 20.49
N GLY A 204 -0.65 29.17 19.76
CA GLY A 204 -0.36 27.87 19.15
C GLY A 204 0.68 27.92 18.04
N GLU A 205 0.77 29.03 17.30
CA GLU A 205 1.74 29.24 16.22
C GLU A 205 3.15 29.37 16.78
N THR A 206 3.33 30.24 17.78
CA THR A 206 4.62 30.42 18.50
C THR A 206 5.08 29.12 19.15
N LEU A 207 4.14 28.36 19.77
CA LEU A 207 4.48 27.02 20.32
C LEU A 207 4.99 26.08 19.23
N PHE A 208 4.26 26.00 18.11
CA PHE A 208 4.61 25.10 17.02
C PHE A 208 5.99 25.44 16.43
N GLU A 209 6.27 26.71 16.17
CA GLU A 209 7.57 27.20 15.68
C GLU A 209 8.71 26.84 16.65
N ALA A 210 8.50 27.07 17.94
CA ALA A 210 9.49 26.77 18.98
C ALA A 210 9.77 25.24 19.05
N MET A 211 8.73 24.40 18.90
CA MET A 211 8.89 22.94 18.90
C MET A 211 9.56 22.44 17.62
N ALA A 212 9.30 23.04 16.46
CA ALA A 212 9.90 22.66 15.19
C ALA A 212 11.43 22.89 15.17
N THR A 213 11.92 23.84 15.95
CA THR A 213 13.36 24.16 16.09
C THR A 213 14.00 23.58 17.37
N GLY A 214 13.20 22.95 18.22
CA GLY A 214 13.64 22.37 19.49
C GLY A 214 14.25 20.97 19.38
N SER A 215 14.46 20.33 20.55
CA SER A 215 15.08 18.99 20.66
C SER A 215 14.28 17.85 20.01
N VAL A 216 12.99 18.05 19.76
CA VAL A 216 12.11 17.11 19.06
C VAL A 216 11.82 17.70 17.68
N SER A 217 12.59 17.31 16.68
CA SER A 217 12.37 17.72 15.30
C SER A 217 11.21 16.94 14.70
N TYR A 218 10.09 17.60 14.46
CA TYR A 218 8.93 17.04 13.76
C TYR A 218 9.04 17.10 12.23
N THR A 219 10.17 17.57 11.70
CA THR A 219 10.40 17.72 10.26
C THR A 219 10.60 16.39 9.55
N HIS A 220 10.68 15.29 10.30
CA HIS A 220 10.85 13.92 9.76
C HIS A 220 9.70 12.97 10.14
N LEU A 221 8.56 13.50 10.60
CA LEU A 221 7.36 12.72 10.95
C LEU A 221 6.18 13.09 10.07
#